data_f08cbed768565c6642fa4655cc2222a7
#
_entry.id   f08cbed768565c6642fa4655cc2222a7
#
_cell.length_a   1.000
_cell.length_b   1.000
_cell.length_c   1.000
_cell.angle_alpha   90.00
_cell.angle_beta   90.00
_cell.angle_gamma   90.00
#
_symmetry.space_group_name_H-M   'P 1'
#
loop_
_entity.id
_entity.type
_entity.pdbx_description
1 polymer ?
#
loop_
_entity_poly.entity_id
_entity_poly.type
_entity_poly.pdbx_seq_one_letter_code
_entity_poly.pdbx_strand_id
1 'polypeptide(L)'
;MKDKLVSIKLHGVLADQIGRDIWKLSVSSVGEALRAIDAQSKKLFSSFIQNDKDNIKYRVLINNKDFLYDESQDLNTEEGVRSSELAMNHKNLESIDIVPVIEGADFKDVFAIVTGIVLIAFCFALGLF
;
A
#
# COMPACT_ATOMS: atom_id res chain seq x y z
N MET A 1 22.78 -1.35 -16.46
CA MET A 1 21.33 -1.32 -16.71
C MET A 1 20.66 -0.34 -15.77
N LYS A 2 19.89 0.55 -16.30
CA LYS A 2 19.19 1.53 -15.47
C LYS A 2 17.98 0.87 -14.81
N ASP A 3 17.86 1.06 -13.51
CA ASP A 3 16.65 0.64 -12.82
C ASP A 3 15.48 1.51 -13.26
N LYS A 4 14.36 0.87 -13.49
CA LYS A 4 13.16 1.57 -13.85
C LYS A 4 12.55 2.19 -12.60
N LEU A 5 12.21 3.46 -12.67
CA LEU A 5 11.53 4.13 -11.57
C LEU A 5 10.04 3.85 -11.60
N VAL A 6 9.51 3.52 -10.44
CA VAL A 6 8.09 3.31 -10.24
C VAL A 6 7.50 4.59 -9.67
N SER A 7 6.35 5.01 -10.21
CA SER A 7 5.63 6.18 -9.73
C SER A 7 4.68 5.75 -8.63
N ILE A 8 4.88 6.25 -7.41
CA ILE A 8 3.98 5.99 -6.29
C ILE A 8 3.22 7.27 -6.00
N LYS A 9 1.91 7.22 -6.07
CA LYS A 9 1.07 8.37 -5.83
C LYS A 9 0.24 8.17 -4.56
N LEU A 10 0.42 9.08 -3.62
CA LEU A 10 -0.37 9.15 -2.41
C LEU A 10 -1.50 10.15 -2.63
N HIS A 11 -2.71 9.78 -2.23
CA HIS A 11 -3.89 10.61 -2.49
C HIS A 11 -4.50 11.15 -1.21
N GLY A 12 -5.27 12.22 -1.35
CA GLY A 12 -6.11 12.76 -0.30
C GLY A 12 -5.37 13.13 0.97
N VAL A 13 -5.95 12.78 2.10
CA VAL A 13 -5.38 13.11 3.41
C VAL A 13 -3.98 12.55 3.60
N LEU A 14 -3.71 11.40 3.01
CA LEU A 14 -2.39 10.78 3.14
C LEU A 14 -1.30 11.63 2.48
N ALA A 15 -1.58 12.15 1.29
CA ALA A 15 -0.65 13.04 0.61
C ALA A 15 -0.37 14.29 1.45
N ASP A 16 -1.42 14.85 2.05
CA ASP A 16 -1.29 16.04 2.89
C ASP A 16 -0.45 15.75 4.14
N GLN A 17 -0.66 14.60 4.77
CA GLN A 17 0.07 14.21 5.97
C GLN A 17 1.55 14.01 5.71
N ILE A 18 1.88 13.43 4.56
CA ILE A 18 3.27 13.18 4.19
C ILE A 18 3.93 14.45 3.63
N GLY A 19 3.15 15.31 3.01
CA GLY A 19 3.65 16.54 2.40
C GLY A 19 4.17 16.38 0.98
N ARG A 20 3.98 15.20 0.39
CA ARG A 20 4.40 14.92 -0.97
C ARG A 20 3.52 13.83 -1.55
N ASP A 21 2.93 14.09 -2.69
CA ASP A 21 1.99 13.16 -3.32
C ASP A 21 2.65 12.17 -4.27
N ILE A 22 3.63 12.60 -5.05
CA ILE A 22 4.26 11.74 -6.06
C ILE A 22 5.68 11.39 -5.66
N TRP A 23 5.97 10.09 -5.66
CA TRP A 23 7.27 9.54 -5.37
C TRP A 23 7.73 8.70 -6.55
N LYS A 24 9.00 8.81 -6.92
CA LYS A 24 9.57 7.98 -7.97
C LYS A 24 10.72 7.20 -7.39
N LEU A 25 10.54 5.89 -7.29
CA LEU A 25 11.46 5.02 -6.57
C LEU A 25 11.77 3.77 -7.37
N SER A 26 12.97 3.24 -7.17
CA SER A 26 13.37 1.98 -7.78
C SER A 26 12.95 0.85 -6.82
N VAL A 27 11.74 0.34 -7.02
CA VAL A 27 11.15 -0.68 -6.16
C VAL A 27 10.48 -1.76 -7.00
N SER A 28 10.26 -2.93 -6.43
CA SER A 28 9.64 -4.06 -7.12
C SER A 28 8.31 -4.49 -6.51
N SER A 29 7.93 -3.94 -5.37
CA SER A 29 6.68 -4.33 -4.71
C SER A 29 6.07 -3.15 -3.98
N VAL A 30 4.80 -3.28 -3.62
CA VAL A 30 4.12 -2.27 -2.82
C VAL A 30 4.77 -2.14 -1.45
N GLY A 31 5.06 -3.26 -0.80
CA GLY A 31 5.69 -3.24 0.53
C GLY A 31 7.03 -2.51 0.51
N GLU A 32 7.84 -2.77 -0.50
CA GLU A 32 9.14 -2.09 -0.65
C GLU A 32 8.97 -0.59 -0.85
N ALA A 33 7.98 -0.20 -1.67
CA ALA A 33 7.70 1.21 -1.93
C ALA A 33 7.27 1.94 -0.65
N LEU A 34 6.35 1.36 0.11
CA LEU A 34 5.87 1.98 1.34
C LEU A 34 6.98 2.09 2.38
N ARG A 35 7.81 1.07 2.49
CA ARG A 35 8.94 1.09 3.40
C ARG A 35 9.94 2.19 3.04
N ALA A 36 10.20 2.36 1.75
CA ALA A 36 11.10 3.41 1.27
C ALA A 36 10.55 4.81 1.56
N ILE A 37 9.25 5.00 1.36
CA ILE A 37 8.60 6.28 1.64
C ILE A 37 8.64 6.57 3.14
N ASP A 38 8.37 5.57 3.97
CA ASP A 38 8.45 5.76 5.42
C ASP A 38 9.87 6.11 5.86
N ALA A 39 10.86 5.45 5.30
CA ALA A 39 12.25 5.71 5.64
C ALA A 39 12.66 7.16 5.33
N GLN A 40 12.14 7.71 4.25
CA GLN A 40 12.48 9.06 3.83
C GLN A 40 11.63 10.13 4.53
N SER A 41 10.35 9.90 4.68
CA SER A 41 9.42 10.87 5.27
C SER A 41 9.37 10.77 6.79
N LYS A 42 9.54 9.57 7.33
CA LYS A 42 9.37 9.22 8.74
C LYS A 42 7.94 9.49 9.23
N LYS A 43 6.98 9.53 8.33
CA LYS A 43 5.60 9.87 8.64
C LYS A 43 4.58 8.87 8.12
N LEU A 44 4.96 7.97 7.20
CA LEU A 44 3.96 7.14 6.54
C LEU A 44 3.30 6.15 7.51
N PHE A 45 4.09 5.38 8.24
CA PHE A 45 3.53 4.37 9.14
C PHE A 45 2.76 5.02 10.29
N SER A 46 3.24 6.13 10.82
CA SER A 46 2.51 6.84 11.88
C SER A 46 1.18 7.40 11.35
N SER A 47 1.15 7.85 10.09
CA SER A 47 -0.09 8.30 9.47
C SER A 47 -1.06 7.16 9.28
N PHE A 48 -0.60 5.98 8.87
CA PHE A 48 -1.45 4.80 8.76
C PHE A 48 -2.08 4.45 10.10
N ILE A 49 -1.28 4.46 11.17
CA ILE A 49 -1.78 4.15 12.52
C ILE A 49 -2.81 5.18 12.98
N GLN A 50 -2.52 6.45 12.77
CA GLN A 50 -3.43 7.53 13.14
C GLN A 50 -4.73 7.44 12.34
N ASN A 51 -4.64 7.22 11.05
CA ASN A 51 -5.82 7.15 10.21
C ASN A 51 -6.68 5.94 10.48
N ASP A 52 -6.09 4.85 10.96
CA ASP A 52 -6.83 3.66 11.34
C ASP A 52 -7.78 3.97 12.49
N LYS A 53 -7.38 4.84 13.41
CA LYS A 53 -8.25 5.30 14.52
C LYS A 53 -9.44 6.11 14.00
N ASP A 54 -9.30 6.74 12.85
CA ASP A 54 -10.35 7.53 12.22
C ASP A 54 -11.14 6.73 11.20
N ASN A 55 -10.99 5.41 11.20
CA ASN A 55 -11.67 4.49 10.28
C ASN A 55 -11.36 4.76 8.81
N ILE A 56 -10.17 5.25 8.52
CA ILE A 56 -9.72 5.46 7.14
C ILE A 56 -9.02 4.19 6.69
N LYS A 57 -9.49 3.63 5.59
CA LYS A 57 -8.91 2.47 4.95
C LYS A 57 -8.33 2.86 3.61
N TYR A 58 -7.73 1.92 2.91
CA TYR A 58 -7.01 2.25 1.68
C TYR A 58 -7.36 1.30 0.55
N ARG A 59 -7.49 1.88 -0.61
CA ARG A 59 -7.56 1.18 -1.86
C ARG A 59 -6.17 1.29 -2.49
N VAL A 60 -5.64 0.18 -2.96
CA VAL A 60 -4.31 0.14 -3.58
C VAL A 60 -4.46 -0.26 -5.03
N LEU A 61 -3.92 0.56 -5.93
CA LEU A 61 -3.89 0.22 -7.35
C LEU A 61 -2.45 -0.06 -7.77
N ILE A 62 -2.28 -1.16 -8.48
CA ILE A 62 -1.00 -1.56 -9.04
C ILE A 62 -1.14 -1.46 -10.55
N ASN A 63 -0.36 -0.60 -11.19
CA ASN A 63 -0.47 -0.32 -12.62
C ASN A 63 -1.91 0.06 -13.00
N ASN A 64 -2.53 0.92 -12.20
CA ASN A 64 -3.89 1.44 -12.38
C ASN A 64 -5.01 0.40 -12.22
N LYS A 65 -4.71 -0.75 -11.62
CA LYS A 65 -5.71 -1.78 -11.35
C LYS A 65 -5.72 -2.11 -9.87
N ASP A 66 -6.93 -2.37 -9.34
CA ASP A 66 -7.03 -2.81 -7.96
C ASP A 66 -6.28 -4.12 -7.77
N PHE A 67 -5.61 -4.26 -6.63
CA PHE A 67 -4.90 -5.51 -6.36
C PHE A 67 -5.90 -6.64 -6.14
N LEU A 68 -5.49 -7.85 -6.53
CA LEU A 68 -6.32 -9.03 -6.37
C LEU A 68 -6.32 -9.47 -4.92
N TYR A 69 -7.49 -9.64 -4.38
CA TYR A 69 -7.71 -10.07 -3.01
C TYR A 69 -8.60 -11.31 -3.01
N ASP A 70 -8.07 -12.39 -2.47
CA ASP A 70 -8.84 -13.62 -2.32
C ASP A 70 -9.36 -13.67 -0.89
N GLU A 71 -10.68 -13.66 -0.73
CA GLU A 71 -11.32 -13.69 0.58
C GLU A 71 -10.97 -14.94 1.39
N SER A 72 -10.54 -16.00 0.72
CA SER A 72 -10.08 -17.20 1.41
C SER A 72 -8.74 -16.98 2.13
N GLN A 73 -8.02 -15.93 1.79
CA GLN A 73 -6.75 -15.59 2.43
C GLN A 73 -7.01 -14.69 3.63
N ASP A 74 -6.46 -15.06 4.76
CA ASP A 74 -6.57 -14.24 5.96
C ASP A 74 -5.39 -13.27 6.02
N LEU A 75 -5.64 -12.01 5.75
CA LEU A 75 -4.62 -10.97 5.79
C LEU A 75 -4.11 -10.68 7.21
N ASN A 76 -4.73 -11.27 8.22
CA ASN A 76 -4.24 -11.16 9.59
C ASN A 76 -3.23 -12.24 9.91
N THR A 77 -2.93 -13.14 8.96
CA THR A 77 -1.92 -14.18 9.14
C THR A 77 -0.70 -13.85 8.30
N GLU A 78 0.44 -14.34 8.74
CA GLU A 78 1.69 -14.18 8.01
C GLU A 78 1.60 -14.79 6.61
N GLU A 79 0.99 -15.98 6.51
CA GLU A 79 0.84 -16.65 5.23
C GLU A 79 -0.06 -15.87 4.27
N GLY A 80 -1.18 -15.35 4.77
CA GLY A 80 -2.10 -14.54 3.95
C GLY A 80 -1.42 -13.28 3.42
N VAL A 81 -0.63 -12.61 4.25
CA VAL A 81 0.13 -11.43 3.84
C VAL A 81 1.13 -11.79 2.74
N ARG A 82 1.85 -12.88 2.90
CA ARG A 82 2.86 -13.31 1.92
C ARG A 82 2.26 -13.65 0.56
N SER A 83 1.06 -14.22 0.55
CA SER A 83 0.42 -14.64 -0.70
C SER A 83 -0.25 -13.49 -1.42
N SER A 84 -0.34 -12.33 -0.80
CA SER A 84 -0.99 -11.17 -1.37
C SER A 84 -0.16 -10.54 -2.49
N GLU A 85 -0.82 -9.96 -3.49
CA GLU A 85 -0.14 -9.17 -4.52
C GLU A 85 0.64 -8.01 -3.93
N LEU A 86 0.23 -7.50 -2.76
CA LEU A 86 0.91 -6.37 -2.13
C LEU A 86 2.32 -6.73 -1.66
N ALA A 87 2.56 -7.99 -1.34
CA ALA A 87 3.88 -8.47 -0.92
C ALA A 87 4.71 -9.00 -2.07
N MET A 88 4.09 -9.28 -3.21
CA MET A 88 4.77 -9.89 -4.34
C MET A 88 5.61 -8.88 -5.13
N ASN A 89 6.69 -9.36 -5.72
CA ASN A 89 7.45 -8.59 -6.69
C ASN A 89 6.73 -8.64 -8.04
N HIS A 90 6.67 -7.52 -8.70
CA HIS A 90 6.04 -7.39 -10.00
C HIS A 90 7.08 -7.03 -11.06
N LYS A 91 7.18 -7.85 -12.11
CA LYS A 91 8.17 -7.63 -13.17
C LYS A 91 7.96 -6.31 -13.90
N ASN A 92 6.71 -5.95 -14.12
CA ASN A 92 6.37 -4.77 -14.92
C ASN A 92 5.69 -3.71 -14.05
N LEU A 93 6.17 -3.53 -12.84
CA LEU A 93 5.62 -2.51 -11.95
C LEU A 93 5.95 -1.13 -12.49
N GLU A 94 4.92 -0.33 -12.75
CA GLU A 94 5.08 1.03 -13.28
C GLU A 94 4.52 2.07 -12.33
N SER A 95 3.41 1.76 -11.67
CA SER A 95 2.76 2.71 -10.78
C SER A 95 2.05 2.03 -9.64
N ILE A 96 1.98 2.74 -8.52
CA ILE A 96 1.24 2.34 -7.33
C ILE A 96 0.46 3.57 -6.87
N ASP A 97 -0.83 3.40 -6.61
CA ASP A 97 -1.66 4.45 -6.03
C ASP A 97 -2.19 3.99 -4.69
N ILE A 98 -2.08 4.82 -3.68
CA ILE A 98 -2.63 4.57 -2.35
C ILE A 98 -3.72 5.59 -2.12
N VAL A 99 -4.96 5.14 -2.11
CA VAL A 99 -6.14 6.01 -2.07
C VAL A 99 -6.90 5.82 -0.77
N PRO A 100 -6.95 6.84 0.10
CA PRO A 100 -7.74 6.74 1.33
C PRO A 100 -9.22 6.66 1.02
N VAL A 101 -9.92 5.81 1.78
CA VAL A 101 -11.35 5.60 1.65
C VAL A 101 -11.97 5.72 3.04
N ILE A 102 -12.94 6.60 3.19
CA ILE A 102 -13.62 6.77 4.47
C ILE A 102 -14.63 5.66 4.64
N GLU A 103 -14.62 5.00 5.80
CA GLU A 103 -15.56 3.94 6.11
C GLU A 103 -16.99 4.48 6.10
N GLY A 104 -17.92 3.67 5.58
CA GLY A 104 -19.31 4.07 5.43
C GLY A 104 -19.68 4.51 4.02
N ALA A 105 -18.69 4.75 3.16
CA ALA A 105 -18.96 4.96 1.76
C ALA A 105 -19.45 3.65 1.14
N ASP A 106 -20.38 3.76 0.20
CA ASP A 106 -21.01 2.58 -0.40
C ASP A 106 -20.12 1.97 -1.49
N PHE A 107 -19.15 1.17 -1.07
CA PHE A 107 -18.26 0.46 -1.98
C PHE A 107 -18.65 -1.01 -2.03
N LYS A 108 -19.69 -1.31 -2.81
CA LYS A 108 -20.15 -2.68 -2.93
C LYS A 108 -19.24 -3.50 -3.82
N ASP A 109 -18.44 -4.33 -3.20
CA ASP A 109 -17.73 -5.45 -3.86
C ASP A 109 -16.92 -5.13 -5.10
N VAL A 110 -16.55 -3.88 -5.29
CA VAL A 110 -15.84 -3.49 -6.51
C VAL A 110 -14.34 -3.69 -6.38
N PHE A 111 -13.80 -3.52 -5.18
CA PHE A 111 -12.37 -3.64 -4.97
C PHE A 111 -12.05 -3.92 -3.50
N ALA A 112 -10.87 -4.45 -3.26
CA ALA A 112 -10.39 -4.74 -1.92
C ALA A 112 -9.95 -3.45 -1.21
N ILE A 113 -10.33 -3.35 0.04
CA ILE A 113 -9.95 -2.22 0.90
C ILE A 113 -9.19 -2.79 2.08
N VAL A 114 -8.03 -2.20 2.40
CA VAL A 114 -7.19 -2.66 3.50
C VAL A 114 -6.94 -1.54 4.50
N THR A 115 -6.69 -1.93 5.75
CA THR A 115 -6.33 -0.97 6.79
C THR A 115 -4.87 -0.57 6.68
N GLY A 116 -4.50 0.55 7.28
CA GLY A 116 -3.10 0.97 7.34
C GLY A 116 -2.24 -0.04 8.07
N ILE A 117 -2.78 -0.69 9.11
CA ILE A 117 -2.04 -1.71 9.86
C ILE A 117 -1.70 -2.89 8.95
N VAL A 118 -2.63 -3.31 8.09
CA VAL A 118 -2.36 -4.37 7.11
C VAL A 118 -1.26 -3.94 6.14
N LEU A 119 -1.30 -2.70 5.68
CA LEU A 119 -0.26 -2.19 4.77
C LEU A 119 1.11 -2.19 5.44
N ILE A 120 1.19 -1.83 6.73
CA ILE A 120 2.44 -1.90 7.48
C ILE A 120 2.93 -3.35 7.55
N ALA A 121 2.03 -4.30 7.77
CA ALA A 121 2.40 -5.72 7.83
C ALA A 121 3.03 -6.19 6.52
N PHE A 122 2.51 -5.75 5.37
CA PHE A 122 3.10 -6.09 4.07
C PHE A 122 4.53 -5.59 3.95
N CYS A 123 4.84 -4.45 4.55
CA CYS A 123 6.18 -3.88 4.48
C CYS A 123 7.22 -4.73 5.19
N PHE A 124 6.80 -5.48 6.21
CA PHE A 124 7.71 -6.29 7.00
C PHE A 124 7.69 -7.77 6.65
N ALA A 125 6.68 -8.22 5.92
CA ALA A 125 6.57 -9.62 5.53
C ALA A 125 7.79 -10.10 4.73
N LEU A 126 8.34 -9.26 3.88
CA LEU A 126 9.52 -9.59 3.07
C LEU A 126 10.82 -9.41 3.84
N GLY A 127 10.81 -8.67 4.93
CA GLY A 127 11.99 -8.44 5.74
C GLY A 127 12.35 -9.61 6.63
N LEU A 128 11.54 -10.64 6.65
CA LEU A 128 11.75 -11.82 7.48
C LEU A 128 12.55 -12.91 6.80
N PHE A 129 12.96 -12.68 5.57
CA PHE A 129 13.66 -13.69 4.77
C PHE A 129 15.03 -13.29 4.34
#